data_471a2cb3751b9afbe0d3d99788dec56a
#
_entry.id   471a2cb3751b9afbe0d3d99788dec56a
#
_cell.length_a   1.000
_cell.length_b   1.000
_cell.length_c   1.000
_cell.angle_alpha   90.00
_cell.angle_beta   90.00
_cell.angle_gamma   90.00
#
_symmetry.space_group_name_H-M   'P 1'
#
loop_
_entity.id
_entity.type
_entity.pdbx_description
1 polymer ?
#
loop_
_entity_poly.entity_id
_entity_poly.type
_entity_poly.pdbx_seq_one_letter_code
_entity_poly.pdbx_strand_id
1 'polypeptide(L)'
;MGQLLSFLLHLGYQVTKQETDMRKLIITLLPLLITALSASAQIFIPSDPIGTEATYTMTGKDGKSSTEQLTLRRVKGNNVWSSTPGDSDEIPISEMVLPDGIYYSINELRTLVRQKMSGKAAKLAKVEINCLSGDRFRMLPLQGAPGQTFPDQTLEVKAKVKFLGLLNLHLTMTMEGDKILRRETRQTPLGEVSTIVRSYTMVSKTDAKVMGKREQEVEREEVTQWIIPGRGLYREEKRKGKELSVKELTDFKRP
;
A
#
# COMPACT_ATOMS: atom_id res chain seq x y z
N MET A 1 -38.64 -37.64 -5.47
CA MET A 1 -38.01 -37.07 -4.27
C MET A 1 -36.46 -36.91 -4.41
N GLY A 2 -35.75 -37.82 -5.08
CA GLY A 2 -34.27 -37.76 -5.20
C GLY A 2 -33.72 -36.62 -6.03
N GLN A 3 -34.42 -36.22 -7.10
CA GLN A 3 -33.92 -35.11 -7.94
C GLN A 3 -33.97 -33.72 -7.27
N LEU A 4 -34.97 -33.48 -6.43
CA LEU A 4 -35.09 -32.21 -5.68
C LEU A 4 -34.00 -32.09 -4.62
N LEU A 5 -33.67 -33.21 -3.95
CA LEU A 5 -32.60 -33.26 -2.95
C LEU A 5 -31.22 -33.04 -3.58
N SER A 6 -30.97 -33.65 -4.74
CA SER A 6 -29.73 -33.45 -5.51
C SER A 6 -29.59 -32.00 -6.00
N PHE A 7 -30.66 -31.37 -6.44
CA PHE A 7 -30.71 -29.98 -6.86
C PHE A 7 -30.44 -29.04 -5.69
N LEU A 8 -31.05 -29.26 -4.52
CA LEU A 8 -30.82 -28.46 -3.30
C LEU A 8 -29.38 -28.60 -2.75
N LEU A 9 -28.83 -29.83 -2.79
CA LEU A 9 -27.43 -30.07 -2.43
C LEU A 9 -26.46 -29.40 -3.40
N HIS A 10 -26.74 -29.41 -4.70
CA HIS A 10 -25.93 -28.74 -5.71
C HIS A 10 -26.01 -27.20 -5.56
N LEU A 11 -27.21 -26.66 -5.28
CA LEU A 11 -27.40 -25.24 -4.98
C LEU A 11 -26.65 -24.83 -3.69
N GLY A 12 -26.77 -25.64 -2.64
CA GLY A 12 -26.05 -25.42 -1.39
C GLY A 12 -24.54 -25.47 -1.57
N TYR A 13 -24.01 -26.41 -2.36
CA TYR A 13 -22.60 -26.50 -2.70
C TYR A 13 -22.12 -25.29 -3.52
N GLN A 14 -22.90 -24.84 -4.49
CA GLN A 14 -22.57 -23.66 -5.30
C GLN A 14 -22.55 -22.37 -4.44
N VAL A 15 -23.51 -22.22 -3.52
CA VAL A 15 -23.58 -21.06 -2.60
C VAL A 15 -22.37 -21.04 -1.65
N THR A 16 -21.99 -22.18 -1.05
CA THR A 16 -20.83 -22.26 -0.14
C THR A 16 -19.51 -22.05 -0.88
N LYS A 17 -19.37 -22.57 -2.10
CA LYS A 17 -18.18 -22.32 -2.94
C LYS A 17 -18.04 -20.83 -3.30
N GLN A 18 -19.16 -20.19 -3.66
CA GLN A 18 -19.20 -18.76 -3.98
C GLN A 18 -18.87 -17.87 -2.77
N GLU A 19 -19.38 -18.20 -1.59
CA GLU A 19 -19.06 -17.50 -0.36
C GLU A 19 -17.55 -17.60 -0.05
N THR A 20 -16.96 -18.76 -0.27
CA THR A 20 -15.52 -18.98 -0.10
C THR A 20 -14.70 -18.18 -1.12
N ASP A 21 -15.13 -18.13 -2.38
CA ASP A 21 -14.44 -17.38 -3.44
C ASP A 21 -14.55 -15.86 -3.23
N MET A 22 -15.69 -15.36 -2.73
CA MET A 22 -15.86 -13.96 -2.38
C MET A 22 -15.05 -13.55 -1.14
N ARG A 23 -15.01 -14.40 -0.10
CA ARG A 23 -14.14 -14.18 1.07
C ARG A 23 -12.68 -14.13 0.65
N LYS A 24 -12.24 -15.04 -0.23
CA LYS A 24 -10.89 -14.98 -0.83
C LYS A 24 -10.64 -13.69 -1.59
N LEU A 25 -11.61 -13.18 -2.34
CA LEU A 25 -11.50 -11.93 -3.08
C LEU A 25 -11.33 -10.73 -2.13
N ILE A 26 -12.13 -10.66 -1.05
CA ILE A 26 -12.01 -9.60 -0.04
C ILE A 26 -10.67 -9.71 0.68
N ILE A 27 -10.30 -10.92 1.13
CA ILE A 27 -9.02 -11.21 1.81
C ILE A 27 -7.83 -10.90 0.89
N THR A 28 -8.00 -10.97 -0.42
CA THR A 28 -6.94 -10.68 -1.40
C THR A 28 -6.90 -9.20 -1.78
N LEU A 29 -8.05 -8.55 -1.96
CA LEU A 29 -8.13 -7.13 -2.34
C LEU A 29 -7.71 -6.18 -1.21
N LEU A 30 -8.11 -6.47 0.02
CA LEU A 30 -7.84 -5.62 1.16
C LEU A 30 -6.34 -5.56 1.50
N PRO A 31 -5.62 -6.69 1.68
CA PRO A 31 -4.17 -6.68 1.85
C PRO A 31 -3.44 -6.09 0.65
N LEU A 32 -3.92 -6.33 -0.57
CA LEU A 32 -3.31 -5.81 -1.79
C LEU A 32 -3.36 -4.27 -1.85
N LEU A 33 -4.48 -3.67 -1.46
CA LEU A 33 -4.61 -2.21 -1.37
C LEU A 33 -3.77 -1.65 -0.22
N ILE A 34 -3.80 -2.31 0.94
CA ILE A 34 -2.99 -1.93 2.09
C ILE A 34 -1.50 -2.10 1.77
N THR A 35 -1.09 -3.20 1.12
CA THR A 35 0.30 -3.41 0.73
C THR A 35 0.74 -2.50 -0.41
N ALA A 36 -0.12 -2.19 -1.38
CA ALA A 36 0.21 -1.21 -2.43
C ALA A 36 0.44 0.20 -1.86
N LEU A 37 -0.30 0.56 -0.82
CA LEU A 37 -0.12 1.85 -0.12
C LEU A 37 0.96 1.78 0.97
N SER A 38 1.22 0.59 1.51
CA SER A 38 2.32 0.32 2.44
C SER A 38 3.61 -0.05 1.71
N ALA A 39 3.52 -0.41 0.43
CA ALA A 39 4.68 -0.68 -0.42
C ALA A 39 5.43 0.62 -0.64
N SER A 40 6.07 0.99 0.41
CA SER A 40 7.26 1.80 0.52
C SER A 40 7.36 2.98 -0.45
N ALA A 41 7.20 4.11 0.07
CA ALA A 41 7.92 5.25 -0.44
C ALA A 41 9.39 4.83 -0.61
N GLN A 42 9.84 4.81 -1.82
CA GLN A 42 11.13 4.26 -2.20
C GLN A 42 12.23 5.28 -1.91
N ILE A 43 13.46 4.81 -2.03
CA ILE A 43 14.66 5.62 -1.85
C ILE A 43 15.23 6.10 -3.18
N PHE A 44 14.63 5.70 -4.30
CA PHE A 44 15.12 6.08 -5.62
C PHE A 44 14.69 7.49 -6.02
N ILE A 45 15.61 8.20 -6.67
CA ILE A 45 15.36 9.53 -7.23
C ILE A 45 15.59 9.52 -8.75
N PRO A 46 15.05 10.50 -9.50
CA PRO A 46 15.18 10.52 -10.94
C PRO A 46 16.60 10.55 -11.49
N SER A 47 17.58 10.97 -10.69
CA SER A 47 19.01 10.98 -11.06
C SER A 47 19.75 9.67 -10.78
N ASP A 48 19.11 8.69 -10.15
CA ASP A 48 19.76 7.39 -9.96
C ASP A 48 19.83 6.61 -11.28
N PRO A 49 20.93 5.88 -11.54
CA PRO A 49 21.05 5.04 -12.73
C PRO A 49 20.00 3.91 -12.72
N ILE A 50 19.50 3.56 -13.90
CA ILE A 50 18.68 2.35 -14.08
C ILE A 50 19.50 1.14 -13.63
N GLY A 51 18.88 0.21 -12.87
CA GLY A 51 19.57 -0.94 -12.27
C GLY A 51 20.06 -0.66 -10.84
N THR A 52 19.89 0.58 -10.30
CA THR A 52 20.13 0.83 -8.87
C THR A 52 19.23 -0.07 -8.03
N GLU A 53 19.81 -0.68 -7.00
CA GLU A 53 19.14 -1.62 -6.10
C GLU A 53 19.06 -1.08 -4.67
N ALA A 54 17.95 -1.37 -4.01
CA ALA A 54 17.73 -1.09 -2.60
C ALA A 54 17.21 -2.34 -1.91
N THR A 55 17.82 -2.71 -0.78
CA THR A 55 17.40 -3.85 0.03
C THR A 55 16.86 -3.37 1.37
N TYR A 56 15.65 -3.78 1.68
CA TYR A 56 15.02 -3.53 2.98
C TYR A 56 14.92 -4.82 3.77
N THR A 57 15.25 -4.77 5.04
CA THR A 57 14.91 -5.81 6.01
C THR A 57 13.60 -5.44 6.68
N MET A 58 12.66 -6.38 6.67
CA MET A 58 11.37 -6.24 7.34
C MET A 58 11.33 -7.21 8.50
N THR A 59 11.09 -6.71 9.71
CA THR A 59 10.84 -7.54 10.90
C THR A 59 9.35 -7.45 11.22
N GLY A 60 8.67 -8.59 11.12
CA GLY A 60 7.25 -8.69 11.37
C GLY A 60 6.91 -8.67 12.86
N LYS A 61 5.61 -8.63 13.16
CA LYS A 61 5.04 -8.64 14.53
C LYS A 61 5.42 -9.88 15.33
N ASP A 62 5.71 -10.99 14.66
CA ASP A 62 6.14 -12.27 15.24
C ASP A 62 7.66 -12.36 15.43
N GLY A 63 8.39 -11.27 15.19
CA GLY A 63 9.85 -11.20 15.27
C GLY A 63 10.59 -11.86 14.08
N LYS A 64 9.86 -12.42 13.10
CA LYS A 64 10.49 -12.98 11.91
C LYS A 64 10.93 -11.87 10.98
N SER A 65 12.11 -12.07 10.41
CA SER A 65 12.66 -11.15 9.42
C SER A 65 12.54 -11.70 8.01
N SER A 66 12.24 -10.81 7.07
CA SER A 66 12.28 -11.06 5.63
C SER A 66 13.00 -9.91 4.93
N THR A 67 13.40 -10.14 3.69
CA THR A 67 14.10 -9.14 2.88
C THR A 67 13.24 -8.79 1.67
N GLU A 68 13.15 -7.51 1.36
CA GLU A 68 12.57 -6.99 0.13
C GLU A 68 13.67 -6.30 -0.67
N GLN A 69 13.92 -6.79 -1.88
CA GLN A 69 14.85 -6.17 -2.81
C GLN A 69 14.05 -5.41 -3.87
N LEU A 70 14.42 -4.17 -4.11
CA LEU A 70 13.83 -3.31 -5.13
C LEU A 70 14.90 -2.93 -6.15
N THR A 71 14.54 -2.89 -7.42
CA THR A 71 15.42 -2.46 -8.50
C THR A 71 14.77 -1.33 -9.28
N LEU A 72 15.49 -0.23 -9.47
CA LEU A 72 15.06 0.87 -10.33
C LEU A 72 15.03 0.43 -11.80
N ARG A 73 13.84 0.41 -12.41
CA ARG A 73 13.61 -0.10 -13.78
C ARG A 73 13.49 0.99 -14.82
N ARG A 74 12.92 2.10 -14.43
CA ARG A 74 12.62 3.17 -15.39
C ARG A 74 12.52 4.52 -14.68
N VAL A 75 12.94 5.57 -15.39
CA VAL A 75 12.73 6.97 -14.99
C VAL A 75 12.14 7.73 -16.19
N LYS A 76 11.15 8.58 -15.96
CA LYS A 76 10.59 9.50 -16.93
C LYS A 76 10.17 10.80 -16.26
N GLY A 77 10.93 11.86 -16.45
CA GLY A 77 10.76 13.10 -15.69
C GLY A 77 10.90 12.84 -14.20
N ASN A 78 9.92 13.22 -13.43
CA ASN A 78 9.89 13.01 -11.97
C ASN A 78 9.31 11.64 -11.55
N ASN A 79 8.88 10.81 -12.51
CA ASN A 79 8.33 9.50 -12.19
C ASN A 79 9.42 8.44 -12.20
N VAL A 80 9.41 7.63 -11.16
CA VAL A 80 10.36 6.56 -10.89
C VAL A 80 9.59 5.24 -10.78
N TRP A 81 10.04 4.19 -11.48
CA TRP A 81 9.47 2.86 -11.43
C TRP A 81 10.49 1.87 -10.89
N SER A 82 10.08 1.09 -9.92
CA SER A 82 10.89 -0.02 -9.40
C SER A 82 10.08 -1.31 -9.37
N SER A 83 10.76 -2.44 -9.28
CA SER A 83 10.13 -3.76 -9.16
C SER A 83 10.90 -4.63 -8.18
N THR A 84 10.23 -5.62 -7.59
CA THR A 84 10.86 -6.74 -6.88
C THR A 84 11.32 -7.82 -7.87
N PRO A 85 12.37 -8.61 -7.55
CA PRO A 85 12.74 -9.77 -8.35
C PRO A 85 11.57 -10.76 -8.45
N GLY A 86 11.25 -11.18 -9.68
CA GLY A 86 10.15 -12.12 -9.95
C GLY A 86 8.78 -11.47 -10.20
N ASP A 87 8.63 -10.17 -10.00
CA ASP A 87 7.47 -9.47 -10.55
C ASP A 87 7.56 -9.50 -12.08
N SER A 88 6.45 -9.87 -12.74
CA SER A 88 6.36 -9.71 -14.18
C SER A 88 6.61 -8.25 -14.53
N ASP A 89 7.44 -7.99 -15.55
CA ASP A 89 7.82 -6.64 -16.00
C ASP A 89 6.63 -5.72 -16.36
N GLU A 90 5.41 -6.22 -16.20
CA GLU A 90 4.23 -5.59 -16.77
C GLU A 90 3.72 -4.40 -15.97
N ILE A 91 4.02 -4.25 -14.65
CA ILE A 91 3.50 -3.06 -13.93
C ILE A 91 4.31 -2.73 -12.67
N PRO A 92 5.39 -1.99 -12.80
CA PRO A 92 5.94 -1.28 -11.67
C PRO A 92 5.00 -0.13 -11.26
N ILE A 93 4.77 0.03 -9.96
CA ILE A 93 4.13 1.24 -9.43
C ILE A 93 5.07 2.40 -9.70
N SER A 94 4.55 3.47 -10.28
CA SER A 94 5.31 4.70 -10.42
C SER A 94 5.11 5.58 -9.19
N GLU A 95 6.21 6.09 -8.69
CA GLU A 95 6.24 7.13 -7.69
C GLU A 95 6.64 8.45 -8.33
N MET A 96 5.90 9.50 -8.05
CA MET A 96 6.25 10.85 -8.48
C MET A 96 7.13 11.48 -7.40
N VAL A 97 8.40 11.69 -7.71
CA VAL A 97 9.37 12.34 -6.82
C VAL A 97 9.41 13.83 -7.13
N LEU A 98 8.91 14.64 -6.22
CA LEU A 98 8.94 16.10 -6.29
C LEU A 98 9.86 16.65 -5.20
N PRO A 99 10.30 17.92 -5.28
CA PRO A 99 11.18 18.49 -4.28
C PRO A 99 10.64 18.44 -2.84
N ASP A 100 9.32 18.51 -2.67
CA ASP A 100 8.62 18.53 -1.39
C ASP A 100 8.20 17.15 -0.89
N GLY A 101 8.15 16.13 -1.77
CA GLY A 101 7.69 14.81 -1.36
C GLY A 101 7.65 13.76 -2.45
N ILE A 102 7.33 12.55 -2.04
CA ILE A 102 7.03 11.40 -2.90
C ILE A 102 5.52 11.16 -2.87
N TYR A 103 4.93 10.98 -4.05
CA TYR A 103 3.49 10.89 -4.25
C TYR A 103 3.09 9.70 -5.11
N TYR A 104 1.91 9.15 -4.86
CA TYR A 104 1.22 8.28 -5.81
C TYR A 104 0.18 9.04 -6.60
N SER A 105 0.17 8.82 -7.91
CA SER A 105 -0.94 9.25 -8.77
C SER A 105 -2.15 8.35 -8.55
N ILE A 106 -3.32 8.94 -8.35
CA ILE A 106 -4.57 8.19 -8.19
C ILE A 106 -4.91 7.38 -9.45
N ASN A 107 -4.56 7.90 -10.63
CA ASN A 107 -4.78 7.18 -11.89
C ASN A 107 -3.92 5.91 -11.99
N GLU A 108 -2.69 5.95 -11.47
CA GLU A 108 -1.81 4.79 -11.44
C GLU A 108 -2.27 3.76 -10.41
N LEU A 109 -2.72 4.20 -9.23
CA LEU A 109 -3.36 3.31 -8.25
C LEU A 109 -4.59 2.60 -8.85
N ARG A 110 -5.42 3.31 -9.61
CA ARG A 110 -6.55 2.69 -10.34
C ARG A 110 -6.09 1.65 -11.34
N THR A 111 -5.02 1.92 -12.06
CA THR A 111 -4.44 1.00 -13.05
C THR A 111 -3.89 -0.24 -12.35
N LEU A 112 -3.11 -0.07 -11.30
CA LEU A 112 -2.55 -1.16 -10.50
C LEU A 112 -3.65 -2.10 -9.97
N VAL A 113 -4.69 -1.55 -9.35
CA VAL A 113 -5.80 -2.36 -8.81
C VAL A 113 -6.50 -3.15 -9.91
N ARG A 114 -6.76 -2.52 -11.07
CA ARG A 114 -7.36 -3.22 -12.22
C ARG A 114 -6.50 -4.38 -12.72
N GLN A 115 -5.21 -4.20 -12.76
CA GLN A 115 -4.27 -5.20 -13.27
C GLN A 115 -4.06 -6.35 -12.31
N LYS A 116 -3.98 -6.08 -11.00
CA LYS A 116 -3.91 -7.13 -9.96
C LYS A 116 -5.22 -7.92 -9.83
N MET A 117 -6.34 -7.34 -10.23
CA MET A 117 -7.62 -8.04 -10.36
C MET A 117 -7.66 -8.81 -11.69
N SER A 118 -6.86 -9.87 -11.83
CA SER A 118 -6.82 -10.68 -13.05
C SER A 118 -8.01 -11.65 -13.18
N GLY A 119 -8.32 -12.09 -14.41
CA GLY A 119 -9.29 -13.12 -14.71
C GLY A 119 -10.77 -12.69 -14.71
N LYS A 120 -11.68 -13.60 -14.36
CA LYS A 120 -13.14 -13.36 -14.37
C LYS A 120 -13.55 -12.28 -13.38
N ALA A 121 -12.87 -12.16 -12.25
CA ALA A 121 -13.14 -11.17 -11.20
C ALA A 121 -12.94 -9.74 -11.72
N ALA A 122 -11.92 -9.48 -12.52
CA ALA A 122 -11.64 -8.15 -13.10
C ALA A 122 -12.78 -7.67 -14.04
N LYS A 123 -13.39 -8.61 -14.77
CA LYS A 123 -14.51 -8.30 -15.70
C LYS A 123 -15.81 -8.00 -14.96
N LEU A 124 -15.97 -8.49 -13.75
CA LEU A 124 -17.20 -8.41 -12.95
C LEU A 124 -17.14 -7.33 -11.88
N ALA A 125 -15.94 -6.80 -11.58
CA ALA A 125 -15.74 -5.79 -10.56
C ALA A 125 -15.62 -4.38 -11.16
N LYS A 126 -16.36 -3.44 -10.57
CA LYS A 126 -16.15 -2.00 -10.77
C LYS A 126 -15.43 -1.46 -9.55
N VAL A 127 -14.22 -0.94 -9.75
CA VAL A 127 -13.41 -0.33 -8.69
C VAL A 127 -13.26 1.16 -8.97
N GLU A 128 -13.61 1.98 -7.98
CA GLU A 128 -13.42 3.42 -7.98
C GLU A 128 -12.45 3.78 -6.87
N ILE A 129 -11.41 4.55 -7.19
CA ILE A 129 -10.43 5.05 -6.22
C ILE A 129 -10.44 6.57 -6.31
N ASN A 130 -10.63 7.23 -5.18
CA ASN A 130 -10.65 8.68 -5.06
C ASN A 130 -9.71 9.10 -3.92
N CYS A 131 -8.95 10.16 -4.13
CA CYS A 131 -8.28 10.86 -3.05
C CYS A 131 -9.10 12.10 -2.72
N LEU A 132 -9.57 12.21 -1.48
CA LEU A 132 -10.43 13.33 -1.07
C LEU A 132 -9.64 14.63 -0.89
N SER A 133 -8.30 14.52 -0.80
CA SER A 133 -7.37 15.65 -0.68
C SER A 133 -6.77 16.11 -2.02
N GLY A 134 -7.20 15.54 -3.16
CA GLY A 134 -6.72 15.95 -4.48
C GLY A 134 -6.50 14.79 -5.46
N ASP A 135 -5.63 15.00 -6.45
CA ASP A 135 -5.29 14.02 -7.50
C ASP A 135 -4.08 13.14 -7.16
N ARG A 136 -3.41 13.42 -6.03
CA ARG A 136 -2.20 12.77 -5.57
C ARG A 136 -2.30 12.43 -4.08
N PHE A 137 -1.75 11.29 -3.70
CA PHE A 137 -1.59 10.89 -2.31
C PHE A 137 -0.11 11.01 -1.93
N ARG A 138 0.22 11.87 -0.94
CA ARG A 138 1.59 12.06 -0.48
C ARG A 138 2.00 10.91 0.41
N MET A 139 3.01 10.18 -0.02
CA MET A 139 3.59 9.07 0.74
C MET A 139 4.61 9.56 1.76
N LEU A 140 5.53 10.45 1.34
CA LEU A 140 6.59 10.99 2.18
C LEU A 140 6.80 12.48 1.90
N PRO A 141 7.04 13.30 2.93
CA PRO A 141 7.72 14.58 2.75
C PRO A 141 9.22 14.34 2.56
N LEU A 142 9.84 15.00 1.59
CA LEU A 142 11.31 14.97 1.40
C LEU A 142 12.03 16.14 2.06
N GLN A 143 11.27 17.10 2.57
CA GLN A 143 11.74 18.29 3.28
C GLN A 143 10.82 18.59 4.45
N GLY A 144 11.31 19.38 5.39
CA GLY A 144 10.51 19.93 6.47
C GLY A 144 11.32 20.20 7.73
N ALA A 145 10.75 21.00 8.62
CA ALA A 145 11.34 21.40 9.89
C ALA A 145 10.63 20.70 11.07
N PRO A 146 11.31 20.47 12.20
CA PRO A 146 10.68 19.99 13.41
C PRO A 146 9.47 20.85 13.80
N GLY A 147 8.36 20.21 14.16
CA GLY A 147 7.08 20.84 14.49
C GLY A 147 6.19 21.14 13.28
N GLN A 148 6.67 21.01 12.06
CA GLN A 148 5.84 21.16 10.87
C GLN A 148 4.76 20.09 10.82
N THR A 149 3.51 20.50 10.60
CA THR A 149 2.34 19.61 10.41
C THR A 149 1.91 19.63 8.96
N PHE A 150 1.23 18.57 8.56
CA PHE A 150 0.67 18.44 7.23
C PHE A 150 -0.84 18.16 7.32
N PRO A 151 -1.64 18.59 6.33
CA PRO A 151 -3.05 18.27 6.28
C PRO A 151 -3.29 16.75 6.23
N ASP A 152 -4.35 16.29 6.87
CA ASP A 152 -4.81 14.92 6.76
C ASP A 152 -5.12 14.56 5.31
N GLN A 153 -4.81 13.34 4.93
CA GLN A 153 -5.06 12.84 3.58
C GLN A 153 -5.93 11.60 3.65
N THR A 154 -6.95 11.55 2.81
CA THR A 154 -7.88 10.41 2.77
C THR A 154 -7.95 9.83 1.38
N LEU A 155 -7.69 8.52 1.29
CA LEU A 155 -7.91 7.70 0.13
C LEU A 155 -9.18 6.87 0.31
N GLU A 156 -10.10 6.96 -0.62
CA GLU A 156 -11.36 6.23 -0.64
C GLU A 156 -11.34 5.21 -1.79
N VAL A 157 -11.65 3.96 -1.47
CA VAL A 157 -11.77 2.88 -2.46
C VAL A 157 -13.16 2.27 -2.36
N LYS A 158 -13.90 2.30 -3.45
CA LYS A 158 -15.20 1.64 -3.59
C LYS A 158 -15.11 0.53 -4.61
N ALA A 159 -15.36 -0.70 -4.20
CA ALA A 159 -15.41 -1.84 -5.09
C ALA A 159 -16.81 -2.47 -5.09
N LYS A 160 -17.38 -2.61 -6.29
CA LYS A 160 -18.65 -3.32 -6.52
C LYS A 160 -18.38 -4.51 -7.42
N VAL A 161 -18.67 -5.72 -6.94
CA VAL A 161 -18.57 -6.93 -7.74
C VAL A 161 -19.97 -7.34 -8.18
N LYS A 162 -20.19 -7.28 -9.50
CA LYS A 162 -21.51 -7.56 -10.12
C LYS A 162 -21.85 -9.05 -10.18
N PHE A 163 -20.99 -9.94 -9.72
CA PHE A 163 -21.29 -11.36 -9.69
C PHE A 163 -22.38 -11.61 -8.64
N LEU A 164 -23.60 -11.87 -9.09
CA LEU A 164 -24.82 -12.04 -8.30
C LEU A 164 -25.26 -10.81 -7.47
N GLY A 165 -24.73 -9.63 -7.75
CA GLY A 165 -25.14 -8.37 -7.11
C GLY A 165 -24.77 -8.22 -5.63
N LEU A 166 -23.80 -8.98 -5.12
CA LEU A 166 -23.76 -9.32 -3.70
C LEU A 166 -22.59 -8.74 -2.89
N LEU A 167 -21.59 -8.15 -3.53
CA LEU A 167 -20.47 -7.54 -2.80
C LEU A 167 -20.36 -6.04 -3.08
N ASN A 168 -20.48 -5.25 -2.02
CA ASN A 168 -20.05 -3.87 -2.00
C ASN A 168 -18.98 -3.73 -0.93
N LEU A 169 -17.81 -3.23 -1.31
CA LEU A 169 -16.71 -2.91 -0.41
C LEU A 169 -16.46 -1.40 -0.47
N HIS A 170 -16.39 -0.78 0.69
CA HIS A 170 -15.95 0.59 0.85
C HIS A 170 -14.79 0.61 1.85
N LEU A 171 -13.62 0.97 1.39
CA LEU A 171 -12.42 1.15 2.19
C LEU A 171 -12.06 2.64 2.20
N THR A 172 -11.85 3.18 3.38
CA THR A 172 -11.30 4.52 3.57
C THR A 172 -10.01 4.41 4.36
N MET A 173 -8.93 4.99 3.85
CA MET A 173 -7.64 5.08 4.52
C MET A 173 -7.32 6.55 4.74
N THR A 174 -7.13 6.93 6.00
CA THR A 174 -6.81 8.31 6.38
C THR A 174 -5.48 8.36 7.11
N MET A 175 -4.61 9.25 6.68
CA MET A 175 -3.39 9.62 7.38
C MET A 175 -3.71 10.83 8.24
N GLU A 176 -3.77 10.62 9.57
CA GLU A 176 -4.16 11.63 10.57
C GLU A 176 -2.95 12.12 11.37
N GLY A 177 -2.93 13.40 11.70
CA GLY A 177 -1.94 13.98 12.62
C GLY A 177 -0.50 13.93 12.11
N ASP A 178 -0.33 14.03 10.81
CA ASP A 178 0.97 13.97 10.13
C ASP A 178 1.86 15.15 10.53
N LYS A 179 3.03 14.87 11.10
CA LYS A 179 3.96 15.89 11.59
C LYS A 179 5.40 15.42 11.57
N ILE A 180 6.32 16.38 11.43
CA ILE A 180 7.74 16.18 11.64
C ILE A 180 8.06 16.38 13.12
N LEU A 181 8.60 15.35 13.77
CA LEU A 181 8.94 15.38 15.19
C LEU A 181 10.28 16.06 15.44
N ARG A 182 11.32 15.63 14.71
CA ARG A 182 12.71 16.05 14.89
C ARG A 182 13.56 15.69 13.69
N ARG A 183 14.81 16.11 13.72
CA ARG A 183 15.89 15.58 12.90
C ARG A 183 16.86 14.81 13.80
N GLU A 184 17.45 13.73 13.26
CA GLU A 184 18.49 12.99 13.94
C GLU A 184 19.48 12.38 12.95
N THR A 185 20.74 12.34 13.35
CA THR A 185 21.79 11.72 12.55
C THR A 185 21.72 10.20 12.67
N ARG A 186 21.77 9.51 11.54
CA ARG A 186 21.76 8.05 11.46
C ARG A 186 22.85 7.55 10.53
N GLN A 187 23.47 6.44 10.92
CA GLN A 187 24.32 5.66 10.02
C GLN A 187 23.41 4.84 9.11
N THR A 188 23.54 5.00 7.80
CA THR A 188 22.72 4.35 6.78
C THR A 188 23.61 3.71 5.71
N PRO A 189 23.08 2.87 4.80
CA PRO A 189 23.84 2.39 3.65
C PRO A 189 24.38 3.48 2.72
N LEU A 190 23.84 4.70 2.84
CA LEU A 190 24.30 5.89 2.10
C LEU A 190 25.32 6.73 2.89
N GLY A 191 25.81 6.21 4.02
CA GLY A 191 26.69 6.91 4.95
C GLY A 191 25.92 7.55 6.11
N GLU A 192 26.63 8.41 6.85
CA GLU A 192 26.04 9.20 7.93
C GLU A 192 25.17 10.33 7.35
N VAL A 193 23.89 10.36 7.71
CA VAL A 193 22.94 11.34 7.20
C VAL A 193 22.03 11.89 8.30
N SER A 194 21.65 13.17 8.17
CA SER A 194 20.62 13.78 9.02
C SER A 194 19.24 13.39 8.48
N THR A 195 18.53 12.50 9.18
CA THR A 195 17.19 12.06 8.80
C THR A 195 16.11 12.98 9.37
N ILE A 196 14.98 13.07 8.69
CA ILE A 196 13.74 13.66 9.19
C ILE A 196 12.93 12.55 9.87
N VAL A 197 12.55 12.73 11.12
CA VAL A 197 11.66 11.81 11.83
C VAL A 197 10.24 12.35 11.75
N ARG A 198 9.36 11.60 11.09
CA ARG A 198 7.94 11.90 10.87
C ARG A 198 7.07 10.92 11.64
N SER A 199 5.90 11.36 12.09
CA SER A 199 4.90 10.49 12.73
C SER A 199 3.50 10.85 12.25
N TYR A 200 2.65 9.83 12.10
CA TYR A 200 1.22 9.96 11.79
C TYR A 200 0.47 8.71 12.27
N THR A 201 -0.85 8.79 12.29
CA THR A 201 -1.72 7.63 12.50
C THR A 201 -2.38 7.25 11.18
N MET A 202 -2.23 6.01 10.75
CA MET A 202 -2.99 5.45 9.64
C MET A 202 -4.30 4.86 10.19
N VAL A 203 -5.42 5.37 9.73
CA VAL A 203 -6.75 4.86 10.08
C VAL A 203 -7.38 4.23 8.86
N SER A 204 -7.60 2.92 8.92
CA SER A 204 -8.28 2.16 7.87
C SER A 204 -9.69 1.79 8.34
N LYS A 205 -10.70 2.19 7.57
CA LYS A 205 -12.10 1.84 7.82
C LYS A 205 -12.60 1.00 6.66
N THR A 206 -13.02 -0.22 6.96
CA THR A 206 -13.61 -1.15 5.99
C THR A 206 -15.09 -1.29 6.27
N ASP A 207 -15.92 -1.12 5.24
CA ASP A 207 -17.35 -1.39 5.25
C ASP A 207 -17.65 -2.34 4.09
N ALA A 208 -17.92 -3.59 4.40
CA ALA A 208 -18.23 -4.62 3.42
C ALA A 208 -19.66 -5.11 3.58
N LYS A 209 -20.43 -5.14 2.49
CA LYS A 209 -21.73 -5.79 2.45
C LYS A 209 -21.64 -7.02 1.55
N VAL A 210 -21.77 -8.21 2.14
CA VAL A 210 -21.66 -9.49 1.49
C VAL A 210 -22.98 -10.25 1.68
N MET A 211 -23.70 -10.59 0.60
CA MET A 211 -24.95 -11.35 0.66
C MET A 211 -25.96 -10.79 1.69
N GLY A 212 -26.07 -9.47 1.78
CA GLY A 212 -26.97 -8.80 2.72
C GLY A 212 -26.42 -8.61 4.13
N LYS A 213 -25.36 -9.30 4.53
CA LYS A 213 -24.64 -9.07 5.80
C LYS A 213 -23.66 -7.93 5.65
N ARG A 214 -23.59 -7.07 6.66
CA ARG A 214 -22.66 -5.95 6.71
C ARG A 214 -21.59 -6.22 7.78
N GLU A 215 -20.35 -6.08 7.38
CA GLU A 215 -19.18 -6.16 8.25
C GLU A 215 -18.46 -4.82 8.23
N GLN A 216 -18.11 -4.30 9.40
CA GLN A 216 -17.37 -3.05 9.54
C GLN A 216 -16.17 -3.29 10.43
N GLU A 217 -15.04 -2.78 10.00
CA GLU A 217 -13.79 -2.85 10.76
C GLU A 217 -13.09 -1.49 10.73
N VAL A 218 -12.50 -1.11 11.85
CA VAL A 218 -11.67 0.08 11.97
C VAL A 218 -10.34 -0.33 12.58
N GLU A 219 -9.27 -0.10 11.84
CA GLU A 219 -7.92 -0.33 12.29
C GLU A 219 -7.17 1.00 12.45
N ARG A 220 -6.31 1.08 13.46
CA ARG A 220 -5.42 2.21 13.70
C ARG A 220 -4.00 1.71 13.89
N GLU A 221 -3.08 2.28 13.13
CA GLU A 221 -1.64 2.02 13.25
C GLU A 221 -0.91 3.35 13.45
N GLU A 222 -0.09 3.43 14.48
CA GLU A 222 0.86 4.52 14.66
C GLU A 222 2.08 4.25 13.79
N VAL A 223 2.45 5.20 12.97
CA VAL A 223 3.58 5.08 12.04
C VAL A 223 4.63 6.12 12.36
N THR A 224 5.88 5.68 12.49
CA THR A 224 7.05 6.55 12.60
C THR A 224 7.99 6.24 11.45
N GLN A 225 8.42 7.27 10.74
CA GLN A 225 9.30 7.15 9.58
C GLN A 225 10.56 8.00 9.76
N TRP A 226 11.70 7.43 9.38
CA TRP A 226 12.98 8.10 9.21
C TRP A 226 13.25 8.29 7.74
N ILE A 227 13.32 9.53 7.32
CA ILE A 227 13.37 9.92 5.91
C ILE A 227 14.71 10.59 5.64
N ILE A 228 15.42 10.12 4.63
CA ILE A 228 16.62 10.80 4.12
C ILE A 228 16.16 11.97 3.26
N PRO A 229 16.48 13.23 3.64
CA PRO A 229 16.06 14.41 2.89
C PRO A 229 16.46 14.32 1.42
N GLY A 230 15.53 14.67 0.52
CA GLY A 230 15.76 14.63 -0.92
C GLY A 230 15.87 13.23 -1.53
N ARG A 231 15.66 12.15 -0.73
CA ARG A 231 15.75 10.77 -1.21
C ARG A 231 14.52 9.93 -0.94
N GLY A 232 14.26 9.62 0.33
CA GLY A 232 13.12 8.75 0.67
C GLY A 232 13.27 8.02 1.99
N LEU A 233 12.60 6.88 2.08
CA LEU A 233 12.46 6.12 3.30
C LEU A 233 13.77 5.37 3.66
N TYR A 234 14.30 5.67 4.85
CA TYR A 234 15.35 4.88 5.47
C TYR A 234 14.77 3.79 6.37
N ARG A 235 13.85 4.18 7.29
CA ARG A 235 13.27 3.26 8.26
C ARG A 235 11.80 3.61 8.51
N GLU A 236 10.97 2.59 8.72
CA GLU A 236 9.57 2.72 9.12
C GLU A 236 9.28 1.79 10.28
N GLU A 237 8.60 2.30 11.28
CA GLU A 237 8.03 1.53 12.38
C GLU A 237 6.51 1.68 12.35
N LYS A 238 5.80 0.56 12.40
CA LYS A 238 4.34 0.51 12.52
C LYS A 238 3.96 -0.19 13.80
N ARG A 239 3.12 0.46 14.60
CA ARG A 239 2.64 -0.05 15.88
C ARG A 239 1.14 -0.16 15.87
N LYS A 240 0.65 -1.38 16.17
CA LYS A 240 -0.78 -1.68 16.40
C LYS A 240 -0.92 -2.30 17.79
N GLY A 241 -1.32 -1.48 18.75
CA GLY A 241 -1.31 -1.88 20.16
C GLY A 241 0.10 -2.24 20.66
N LYS A 242 0.32 -3.51 21.03
CA LYS A 242 1.63 -4.02 21.46
C LYS A 242 2.49 -4.56 20.31
N GLU A 243 1.92 -4.74 19.14
CA GLU A 243 2.61 -5.29 17.98
C GLU A 243 3.43 -4.19 17.29
N LEU A 244 4.68 -4.49 16.99
CA LEU A 244 5.59 -3.61 16.26
C LEU A 244 6.10 -4.35 15.03
N SER A 245 6.03 -3.68 13.88
CA SER A 245 6.75 -4.09 12.68
C SER A 245 7.73 -3.00 12.27
N VAL A 246 8.86 -3.42 11.74
CA VAL A 246 9.95 -2.52 11.33
C VAL A 246 10.36 -2.85 9.90
N LYS A 247 10.53 -1.81 9.08
CA LYS A 247 11.14 -1.89 7.75
C LYS A 247 12.34 -0.94 7.75
N GLU A 248 13.51 -1.43 7.34
CA GLU A 248 14.74 -0.63 7.36
C GLU A 248 15.59 -0.91 6.11
N LEU A 249 16.09 0.14 5.47
CA LEU A 249 17.04 0.05 4.37
C LEU A 249 18.37 -0.49 4.90
N THR A 250 18.79 -1.66 4.41
CA THR A 250 20.01 -2.36 4.85
C THR A 250 21.10 -2.37 3.79
N ASP A 251 20.75 -2.12 2.53
CA ASP A 251 21.73 -2.04 1.44
C ASP A 251 21.24 -1.12 0.31
N PHE A 252 22.19 -0.44 -0.35
CA PHE A 252 21.91 0.42 -1.50
C PHE A 252 23.08 0.38 -2.47
N LYS A 253 22.85 -0.13 -3.69
CA LYS A 253 23.88 -0.34 -4.71
C LYS A 253 23.52 0.39 -6.00
N ARG A 254 24.49 1.10 -6.53
CA ARG A 254 24.46 1.63 -7.89
C ARG A 254 25.21 0.69 -8.82
N PRO A 255 24.75 0.53 -10.09
CA PRO A 255 25.46 -0.28 -11.08
C PRO A 255 26.84 0.29 -11.40
#